data_0b85c2a0c97297a96b3fa42885cc1088
#
_entry.id   0b85c2a0c97297a96b3fa42885cc1088
#
_cell.length_a   1.000
_cell.length_b   1.000
_cell.length_c   1.000
_cell.angle_alpha   90.00
_cell.angle_beta   90.00
_cell.angle_gamma   90.00
#
_symmetry.space_group_name_H-M   'P 1'
#
loop_
_entity.id
_entity.type
_entity.pdbx_description
1 polymer ?
#
loop_
_entity_poly.entity_id
_entity_poly.type
_entity_poly.pdbx_seq_one_letter_code
_entity_poly.pdbx_strand_id
1 'polypeptide(L)'
;GNCKTVTFAPTEPLSTYLFSFVTGKLEHQEYTEGNRKISAYYRETDSKKVAQLDTIFKQVTASLNWLEEYTNVPYPFAKYDFIILPGFQYGGMEHTGATLYNDTQMFLSENPTPDEELRRTQLIAHETAHMWFGDLVTMNWFDDVWTKEVFANYFAALITEPLFPQVNHQLNWMKTYTAASLSEDRTPGTTAIRQPLDNL
;
A
#
# COMPACT_ATOMS: atom_id res chain seq x y z
N GLY A 1 24.30 -29.62 1.32
CA GLY A 1 24.01 -28.24 1.03
C GLY A 1 23.93 -27.45 2.32
N ASN A 2 24.43 -26.23 2.33
CA ASN A 2 24.33 -25.37 3.51
C ASN A 2 22.89 -24.85 3.62
N CYS A 3 22.16 -25.31 4.63
CA CYS A 3 20.85 -24.75 4.98
C CYS A 3 21.07 -23.55 5.90
N LYS A 4 20.24 -22.51 5.72
CA LYS A 4 20.15 -21.37 6.63
C LYS A 4 18.80 -21.44 7.33
N THR A 5 18.81 -21.37 8.64
CA THR A 5 17.60 -21.23 9.45
C THR A 5 17.50 -19.77 9.91
N VAL A 6 16.33 -19.19 9.74
CA VAL A 6 16.02 -17.84 10.23
C VAL A 6 14.89 -17.97 11.22
N THR A 7 15.09 -17.43 12.42
CA THR A 7 14.04 -17.36 13.45
C THR A 7 13.58 -15.92 13.57
N PHE A 8 12.28 -15.71 13.45
CA PHE A 8 11.65 -14.40 13.58
C PHE A 8 11.10 -14.21 14.99
N ALA A 9 11.07 -12.98 15.45
CA ALA A 9 10.31 -12.63 16.64
C ALA A 9 8.79 -12.82 16.37
N PRO A 10 7.99 -13.13 17.41
CA PRO A 10 6.54 -13.13 17.25
C PRO A 10 6.04 -11.77 16.78
N THR A 11 5.03 -11.76 15.91
CA THR A 11 4.30 -10.56 15.54
C THR A 11 3.24 -10.25 16.59
N GLU A 12 2.67 -9.05 16.52
CA GLU A 12 1.36 -8.79 17.13
C GLU A 12 0.31 -9.74 16.52
N PRO A 13 -0.82 -9.99 17.21
CA PRO A 13 -1.92 -10.76 16.63
C PRO A 13 -2.39 -10.13 15.31
N LEU A 14 -2.37 -10.92 14.24
CA LEU A 14 -2.75 -10.49 12.89
C LEU A 14 -3.80 -11.43 12.30
N SER A 15 -4.62 -10.89 11.40
CA SER A 15 -5.46 -11.73 10.53
C SER A 15 -4.59 -12.63 9.67
N THR A 16 -5.02 -13.87 9.45
CA THR A 16 -4.22 -14.88 8.76
C THR A 16 -3.89 -14.52 7.31
N TYR A 17 -4.71 -13.71 6.65
CA TYR A 17 -4.46 -13.26 5.28
C TYR A 17 -3.27 -12.30 5.16
N LEU A 18 -2.87 -11.66 6.27
CA LEU A 18 -1.70 -10.77 6.33
C LEU A 18 -0.38 -11.54 6.44
N PHE A 19 -0.42 -12.86 6.66
CA PHE A 19 0.81 -13.65 6.70
C PHE A 19 1.44 -13.74 5.32
N SER A 20 2.69 -13.35 5.22
CA SER A 20 3.49 -13.47 3.99
C SER A 20 4.94 -13.78 4.27
N PHE A 21 5.63 -14.25 3.26
CA PHE A 21 7.09 -14.33 3.26
C PHE A 21 7.61 -14.13 1.84
N VAL A 22 8.77 -13.53 1.73
CA VAL A 22 9.49 -13.39 0.46
C VAL A 22 10.87 -13.99 0.62
N THR A 23 11.30 -14.78 -0.35
CA THR A 23 12.63 -15.38 -0.39
C THR A 23 13.22 -15.26 -1.78
N GLY A 24 14.51 -14.99 -1.85
CA GLY A 24 15.22 -14.85 -3.11
C GLY A 24 16.48 -14.01 -2.98
N LYS A 25 17.11 -13.74 -4.12
CA LYS A 25 18.19 -12.76 -4.20
C LYS A 25 17.56 -11.39 -4.42
N LEU A 26 17.55 -10.60 -3.36
CA LEU A 26 17.03 -9.24 -3.38
C LEU A 26 18.18 -8.30 -3.02
N GLU A 27 18.24 -7.19 -3.73
CA GLU A 27 18.97 -6.01 -3.30
C GLU A 27 18.17 -5.33 -2.20
N HIS A 28 18.82 -4.53 -1.36
CA HIS A 28 18.10 -3.76 -0.37
C HIS A 28 18.71 -2.39 -0.16
N GLN A 29 17.85 -1.43 0.20
CA GLN A 29 18.23 -0.08 0.59
C GLN A 29 17.46 0.30 1.85
N GLU A 30 18.13 1.04 2.74
CA GLU A 30 17.56 1.52 3.99
C GLU A 30 17.42 3.03 3.96
N TYR A 31 16.37 3.52 4.56
CA TYR A 31 16.09 4.92 4.76
C TYR A 31 15.77 5.17 6.24
N THR A 32 16.29 6.25 6.79
CA THR A 32 16.04 6.61 8.18
C THR A 32 15.55 8.05 8.26
N GLU A 33 14.43 8.25 8.94
CA GLU A 33 13.91 9.56 9.26
C GLU A 33 13.53 9.62 10.74
N GLY A 34 14.21 10.48 11.49
CA GLY A 34 14.07 10.48 12.95
C GLY A 34 14.48 9.13 13.53
N ASN A 35 13.57 8.52 14.26
CA ASN A 35 13.76 7.19 14.86
C ASN A 35 13.20 6.04 13.99
N ARG A 36 12.59 6.35 12.86
CA ARG A 36 11.99 5.37 11.96
C ARG A 36 13.00 4.91 10.93
N LYS A 37 13.20 3.60 10.86
CA LYS A 37 13.98 2.93 9.83
C LYS A 37 13.04 2.15 8.94
N ILE A 38 13.18 2.32 7.63
CA ILE A 38 12.39 1.66 6.59
C ILE A 38 13.35 0.96 5.65
N SER A 39 13.10 -0.31 5.32
CA SER A 39 13.89 -1.05 4.35
C SER A 39 13.06 -1.37 3.11
N ALA A 40 13.65 -1.12 1.95
CA ALA A 40 13.13 -1.54 0.66
C ALA A 40 13.93 -2.74 0.15
N TYR A 41 13.23 -3.78 -0.29
CA TYR A 41 13.83 -4.94 -0.96
C TYR A 41 13.33 -5.00 -2.40
N TYR A 42 14.22 -5.28 -3.36
CA TYR A 42 13.88 -5.21 -4.78
C TYR A 42 14.79 -6.08 -5.65
N ARG A 43 14.42 -6.22 -6.92
CA ARG A 43 15.25 -6.90 -7.93
C ARG A 43 15.66 -6.02 -9.09
N GLU A 44 15.23 -4.77 -9.12
CA GLU A 44 15.60 -3.84 -10.18
C GLU A 44 17.12 -3.60 -10.19
N THR A 45 17.71 -3.52 -11.37
CA THR A 45 19.14 -3.30 -11.58
C THR A 45 19.46 -2.05 -12.37
N ASP A 46 18.46 -1.43 -12.99
CA ASP A 46 18.61 -0.14 -13.66
C ASP A 46 18.80 0.96 -12.60
N SER A 47 19.99 1.57 -12.62
CA SER A 47 20.38 2.60 -11.65
C SER A 47 19.43 3.82 -11.64
N LYS A 48 18.83 4.19 -12.78
CA LYS A 48 17.88 5.30 -12.88
C LYS A 48 16.57 4.96 -12.17
N LYS A 49 16.12 3.72 -12.29
CA LYS A 49 14.94 3.23 -11.57
C LYS A 49 15.22 3.08 -10.09
N VAL A 50 16.35 2.49 -9.72
CA VAL A 50 16.77 2.34 -8.32
C VAL A 50 16.89 3.71 -7.62
N ALA A 51 17.36 4.74 -8.31
CA ALA A 51 17.41 6.11 -7.76
C ALA A 51 16.02 6.67 -7.36
N GLN A 52 14.94 6.12 -7.89
CA GLN A 52 13.58 6.52 -7.50
C GLN A 52 13.20 6.06 -6.08
N LEU A 53 13.96 5.14 -5.47
CA LEU A 53 13.73 4.71 -4.09
C LEU A 53 13.75 5.88 -3.11
N ASP A 54 14.58 6.89 -3.33
CA ASP A 54 14.59 8.10 -2.50
C ASP A 54 13.23 8.81 -2.48
N THR A 55 12.57 8.88 -3.63
CA THR A 55 11.22 9.45 -3.74
C THR A 55 10.18 8.52 -3.12
N ILE A 56 10.30 7.22 -3.34
CA ILE A 56 9.39 6.20 -2.77
C ILE A 56 9.44 6.25 -1.24
N PHE A 57 10.63 6.29 -0.64
CA PHE A 57 10.79 6.42 0.82
C PHE A 57 10.11 7.68 1.36
N LYS A 58 10.27 8.82 0.69
CA LYS A 58 9.61 10.06 1.07
C LYS A 58 8.10 9.98 0.98
N GLN A 59 7.56 9.31 -0.04
CA GLN A 59 6.12 9.08 -0.19
C GLN A 59 5.58 8.18 0.91
N VAL A 60 6.29 7.10 1.25
CA VAL A 60 5.95 6.23 2.39
C VAL A 60 5.97 7.01 3.69
N THR A 61 7.04 7.77 3.95
CA THR A 61 7.18 8.54 5.20
C THR A 61 6.11 9.63 5.31
N ALA A 62 5.81 10.33 4.22
CA ALA A 62 4.74 11.33 4.21
C ALA A 62 3.38 10.70 4.53
N SER A 63 3.10 9.51 4.00
CA SER A 63 1.85 8.77 4.28
C SER A 63 1.77 8.34 5.73
N LEU A 64 2.84 7.79 6.28
CA LEU A 64 2.93 7.40 7.69
C LEU A 64 2.73 8.58 8.63
N ASN A 65 3.45 9.67 8.41
CA ASN A 65 3.36 10.87 9.25
C ASN A 65 1.97 11.49 9.20
N TRP A 66 1.37 11.57 8.02
CA TRP A 66 0.02 12.08 7.85
C TRP A 66 -1.02 11.24 8.63
N LEU A 67 -0.92 9.91 8.54
CA LEU A 67 -1.83 9.00 9.24
C LEU A 67 -1.65 9.05 10.76
N GLU A 68 -0.42 9.11 11.26
CA GLU A 68 -0.15 9.28 12.69
C GLU A 68 -0.74 10.58 13.22
N GLU A 69 -0.57 11.69 12.49
CA GLU A 69 -1.14 12.98 12.86
C GLU A 69 -2.67 12.96 12.81
N TYR A 70 -3.25 12.45 11.73
CA TYR A 70 -4.70 12.43 11.53
C TYR A 70 -5.42 11.54 12.55
N THR A 71 -4.91 10.35 12.78
CA THR A 71 -5.53 9.37 13.69
C THR A 71 -5.17 9.59 15.16
N ASN A 72 -4.12 10.36 15.43
CA ASN A 72 -3.48 10.46 16.73
C ASN A 72 -3.07 9.10 17.32
N VAL A 73 -2.78 8.14 16.44
CA VAL A 73 -2.31 6.79 16.80
C VAL A 73 -0.96 6.57 16.09
N PRO A 74 0.13 6.36 16.84
CA PRO A 74 1.42 6.01 16.24
C PRO A 74 1.33 4.76 15.38
N TYR A 75 2.25 4.61 14.42
CA TYR A 75 2.36 3.40 13.61
C TYR A 75 2.38 2.16 14.51
N PRO A 76 1.42 1.22 14.36
CA PRO A 76 1.13 0.25 15.41
C PRO A 76 2.02 -0.99 15.39
N PHE A 77 2.92 -1.14 14.40
CA PHE A 77 3.72 -2.34 14.22
C PHE A 77 5.22 -2.08 14.40
N ALA A 78 5.99 -3.15 14.62
CA ALA A 78 7.41 -3.04 14.99
C ALA A 78 8.31 -2.46 13.87
N LYS A 79 7.95 -2.67 12.59
CA LYS A 79 8.72 -2.18 11.44
C LYS A 79 7.81 -1.93 10.24
N TYR A 80 8.22 -1.01 9.38
CA TYR A 80 7.64 -0.80 8.06
C TYR A 80 8.70 -1.11 7.00
N ASP A 81 8.70 -2.33 6.48
CA ASP A 81 9.51 -2.71 5.33
C ASP A 81 8.60 -2.97 4.13
N PHE A 82 9.12 -2.80 2.92
CA PHE A 82 8.38 -3.11 1.72
C PHE A 82 9.25 -3.83 0.68
N ILE A 83 8.62 -4.63 -0.16
CA ILE A 83 9.27 -5.41 -1.19
C ILE A 83 8.65 -5.10 -2.54
N ILE A 84 9.47 -4.70 -3.50
CA ILE A 84 9.06 -4.44 -4.88
C ILE A 84 9.38 -5.67 -5.72
N LEU A 85 8.32 -6.33 -6.21
CA LEU A 85 8.40 -7.63 -6.87
C LEU A 85 8.04 -7.54 -8.35
N PRO A 86 8.85 -8.13 -9.24
CA PRO A 86 8.48 -8.26 -10.63
C PRO A 86 7.31 -9.26 -10.79
N GLY A 87 6.32 -8.88 -11.57
CA GLY A 87 5.18 -9.72 -11.89
C GLY A 87 4.24 -10.00 -10.71
N PHE A 88 4.25 -9.17 -9.67
CA PHE A 88 3.26 -9.27 -8.60
C PHE A 88 1.87 -8.99 -9.17
N GLN A 89 0.89 -9.83 -8.85
CA GLN A 89 -0.42 -9.82 -9.49
C GLN A 89 -1.31 -8.62 -9.10
N TYR A 90 -1.04 -7.99 -7.96
CA TYR A 90 -1.74 -6.79 -7.49
C TYR A 90 -0.84 -5.57 -7.63
N GLY A 91 -1.40 -4.37 -7.45
CA GLY A 91 -0.60 -3.15 -7.35
C GLY A 91 0.24 -3.13 -6.08
N GLY A 92 -0.41 -3.42 -4.96
CA GLY A 92 0.15 -3.58 -3.64
C GLY A 92 -0.56 -4.66 -2.83
N MET A 93 -0.04 -4.92 -1.64
CA MET A 93 -0.67 -5.74 -0.62
C MET A 93 -0.10 -5.37 0.75
N GLU A 94 -0.99 -5.11 1.69
CA GLU A 94 -0.74 -4.51 3.00
C GLU A 94 -0.09 -5.41 4.04
N HIS A 95 0.66 -6.43 3.65
CA HIS A 95 1.32 -7.32 4.61
C HIS A 95 2.15 -6.55 5.63
N THR A 96 1.80 -6.70 6.90
CA THR A 96 2.37 -5.96 8.02
C THR A 96 3.87 -6.15 8.14
N GLY A 97 4.65 -5.07 8.05
CA GLY A 97 6.11 -5.11 8.09
C GLY A 97 6.78 -5.76 6.86
N ALA A 98 6.01 -6.06 5.81
CA ALA A 98 6.47 -6.65 4.56
C ALA A 98 5.52 -6.31 3.41
N THR A 99 5.10 -5.04 3.30
CA THR A 99 4.20 -4.57 2.25
C THR A 99 4.75 -4.91 0.88
N LEU A 100 3.94 -5.54 0.03
CA LEU A 100 4.36 -5.94 -1.31
C LEU A 100 3.87 -4.93 -2.34
N TYR A 101 4.69 -4.67 -3.35
CA TYR A 101 4.35 -3.80 -4.47
C TYR A 101 4.75 -4.41 -5.80
N ASN A 102 3.98 -4.11 -6.84
CA ASN A 102 4.32 -4.42 -8.22
C ASN A 102 5.40 -3.44 -8.73
N ASP A 103 6.47 -3.98 -9.31
CA ASP A 103 7.62 -3.21 -9.79
C ASP A 103 7.26 -2.19 -10.87
N THR A 104 6.34 -2.51 -11.77
CA THR A 104 5.94 -1.61 -12.87
C THR A 104 5.16 -0.38 -12.39
N GLN A 105 4.56 -0.45 -11.21
CA GLN A 105 3.85 0.66 -10.60
C GLN A 105 4.74 1.50 -9.68
N MET A 106 5.82 0.92 -9.19
CA MET A 106 6.77 1.59 -8.29
C MET A 106 7.93 2.21 -9.04
N PHE A 107 8.51 1.52 -10.01
CA PHE A 107 9.61 2.02 -10.83
C PHE A 107 9.08 2.57 -12.15
N LEU A 108 8.78 3.85 -12.17
CA LEU A 108 8.23 4.55 -13.32
C LEU A 108 9.29 4.73 -14.43
N SER A 109 8.85 5.13 -15.61
CA SER A 109 9.74 5.51 -16.70
C SER A 109 10.66 6.67 -16.31
N GLU A 110 11.66 6.96 -17.15
CA GLU A 110 12.61 8.07 -16.90
C GLU A 110 11.93 9.46 -16.86
N ASN A 111 10.84 9.61 -17.60
CA ASN A 111 10.05 10.83 -17.66
C ASN A 111 8.58 10.50 -17.36
N PRO A 112 8.24 10.25 -16.11
CA PRO A 112 6.88 9.92 -15.75
C PRO A 112 5.96 11.12 -15.93
N THR A 113 4.74 10.86 -16.32
CA THR A 113 3.69 11.88 -16.32
C THR A 113 3.27 12.21 -14.87
N PRO A 114 2.75 13.41 -14.61
CA PRO A 114 2.19 13.76 -13.30
C PRO A 114 1.12 12.76 -12.79
N ASP A 115 0.39 12.16 -13.72
CA ASP A 115 -0.63 11.18 -13.43
C ASP A 115 -0.05 9.81 -12.99
N GLU A 116 1.09 9.40 -13.56
CA GLU A 116 1.82 8.21 -13.09
C GLU A 116 2.43 8.43 -11.70
N GLU A 117 2.98 9.61 -11.45
CA GLU A 117 3.50 9.96 -10.12
C GLU A 117 2.38 10.00 -9.06
N LEU A 118 1.23 10.57 -9.41
CA LEU A 118 0.06 10.58 -8.53
C LEU A 118 -0.41 9.16 -8.24
N ARG A 119 -0.54 8.30 -9.25
CA ARG A 119 -0.97 6.90 -9.07
C ARG A 119 -0.02 6.11 -8.17
N ARG A 120 1.31 6.26 -8.36
CA ARG A 120 2.27 5.63 -7.44
C ARG A 120 2.10 6.11 -6.01
N THR A 121 1.94 7.41 -5.82
CA THR A 121 1.76 7.97 -4.48
C THR A 121 0.44 7.51 -3.85
N GLN A 122 -0.63 7.45 -4.63
CA GLN A 122 -1.92 6.92 -4.18
C GLN A 122 -1.83 5.44 -3.80
N LEU A 123 -1.12 4.61 -4.56
CA LEU A 123 -0.88 3.21 -4.22
C LEU A 123 -0.14 3.10 -2.89
N ILE A 124 0.97 3.82 -2.73
CA ILE A 124 1.74 3.82 -1.48
C ILE A 124 0.87 4.27 -0.29
N ALA A 125 0.11 5.34 -0.46
CA ALA A 125 -0.77 5.87 0.58
C ALA A 125 -1.90 4.88 0.94
N HIS A 126 -2.44 4.16 -0.05
CA HIS A 126 -3.45 3.12 0.12
C HIS A 126 -2.91 1.97 1.00
N GLU A 127 -1.79 1.37 0.61
CA GLU A 127 -1.19 0.27 1.39
C GLU A 127 -0.74 0.73 2.79
N THR A 128 -0.31 1.98 2.91
CA THR A 128 0.05 2.54 4.21
C THR A 128 -1.18 2.77 5.09
N ALA A 129 -2.31 3.20 4.52
CA ALA A 129 -3.55 3.41 5.27
C ALA A 129 -4.12 2.10 5.83
N HIS A 130 -3.90 0.99 5.14
CA HIS A 130 -4.29 -0.33 5.64
C HIS A 130 -3.67 -0.67 6.99
N MET A 131 -2.50 -0.15 7.34
CA MET A 131 -1.86 -0.40 8.63
C MET A 131 -2.76 0.00 9.81
N TRP A 132 -3.61 1.02 9.64
CA TRP A 132 -4.63 1.41 10.62
C TRP A 132 -5.99 0.80 10.29
N PHE A 133 -6.37 0.78 9.01
CA PHE A 133 -7.71 0.41 8.52
C PHE A 133 -7.66 -0.88 7.68
N GLY A 134 -7.61 -2.00 8.34
CA GLY A 134 -7.47 -3.34 7.79
C GLY A 134 -6.62 -4.23 8.69
N ASP A 135 -5.49 -3.70 9.17
CA ASP A 135 -4.52 -4.44 9.96
C ASP A 135 -4.74 -4.21 11.48
N LEU A 136 -4.62 -2.96 11.95
CA LEU A 136 -4.87 -2.65 13.37
C LEU A 136 -6.35 -2.77 13.71
N VAL A 137 -7.21 -2.11 12.92
CA VAL A 137 -8.67 -2.25 13.01
C VAL A 137 -9.12 -3.08 11.82
N THR A 138 -9.51 -4.32 12.07
CA THR A 138 -9.86 -5.29 11.03
C THR A 138 -11.32 -5.70 11.09
N MET A 139 -11.84 -6.19 9.96
CA MET A 139 -13.19 -6.76 9.90
C MET A 139 -13.27 -8.07 10.69
N ASN A 140 -14.46 -8.40 11.16
CA ASN A 140 -14.71 -9.68 11.82
C ASN A 140 -14.62 -10.86 10.85
N TRP A 141 -15.09 -10.66 9.60
CA TRP A 141 -15.00 -11.62 8.51
C TRP A 141 -14.99 -10.90 7.14
N PHE A 142 -14.65 -11.61 6.08
CA PHE A 142 -14.50 -11.07 4.73
C PHE A 142 -15.80 -10.60 4.08
N ASP A 143 -16.97 -10.89 4.63
CA ASP A 143 -18.23 -10.26 4.21
C ASP A 143 -18.25 -8.74 4.44
N ASP A 144 -17.37 -8.23 5.29
CA ASP A 144 -17.16 -6.80 5.52
C ASP A 144 -15.81 -6.28 4.94
N VAL A 145 -15.15 -7.04 4.07
CA VAL A 145 -13.84 -6.67 3.47
C VAL A 145 -13.87 -5.31 2.75
N TRP A 146 -15.02 -4.93 2.21
CA TRP A 146 -15.21 -3.65 1.55
C TRP A 146 -14.84 -2.46 2.44
N THR A 147 -14.99 -2.59 3.74
CA THR A 147 -14.71 -1.49 4.69
C THR A 147 -13.25 -1.10 4.66
N LYS A 148 -12.32 -2.05 4.69
CA LYS A 148 -10.88 -1.74 4.66
C LYS A 148 -10.47 -1.06 3.36
N GLU A 149 -11.01 -1.53 2.23
CA GLU A 149 -10.69 -0.98 0.90
C GLU A 149 -11.23 0.45 0.71
N VAL A 150 -12.46 0.70 1.16
CA VAL A 150 -13.05 2.04 1.08
C VAL A 150 -12.26 3.02 1.92
N PHE A 151 -11.91 2.66 3.16
CA PHE A 151 -11.11 3.54 4.01
C PHE A 151 -9.71 3.76 3.46
N ALA A 152 -9.03 2.72 2.97
CA ALA A 152 -7.70 2.86 2.37
C ALA A 152 -7.72 3.80 1.14
N ASN A 153 -8.70 3.64 0.24
CA ASN A 153 -8.87 4.53 -0.90
C ASN A 153 -9.18 5.98 -0.48
N TYR A 154 -10.04 6.15 0.51
CA TYR A 154 -10.40 7.48 1.00
C TYR A 154 -9.20 8.19 1.62
N PHE A 155 -8.46 7.51 2.49
CA PHE A 155 -7.27 8.10 3.11
C PHE A 155 -6.14 8.33 2.10
N ALA A 156 -5.97 7.45 1.12
CA ALA A 156 -5.02 7.69 0.03
C ALA A 156 -5.32 8.99 -0.74
N ALA A 157 -6.60 9.28 -0.97
CA ALA A 157 -7.00 10.55 -1.60
C ALA A 157 -6.65 11.75 -0.71
N LEU A 158 -6.95 11.70 0.60
CA LEU A 158 -6.64 12.79 1.53
C LEU A 158 -5.13 13.02 1.70
N ILE A 159 -4.33 11.94 1.76
CA ILE A 159 -2.87 12.00 1.87
C ILE A 159 -2.26 12.64 0.62
N THR A 160 -2.78 12.31 -0.56
CA THR A 160 -2.22 12.79 -1.82
C THR A 160 -2.65 14.20 -2.17
N GLU A 161 -3.76 14.70 -1.66
CA GLU A 161 -4.26 16.04 -1.94
C GLU A 161 -3.23 17.15 -1.69
N PRO A 162 -2.61 17.27 -0.51
CA PRO A 162 -1.59 18.28 -0.26
C PRO A 162 -0.28 18.06 -1.02
N LEU A 163 0.02 16.83 -1.44
CA LEU A 163 1.25 16.50 -2.18
C LEU A 163 1.17 16.86 -3.67
N PHE A 164 -0.05 16.94 -4.20
CA PHE A 164 -0.32 17.26 -5.62
C PHE A 164 -1.34 18.41 -5.76
N PRO A 165 -1.02 19.61 -5.27
CA PRO A 165 -1.98 20.74 -5.24
C PRO A 165 -2.40 21.22 -6.65
N GLN A 166 -1.66 20.83 -7.69
CA GLN A 166 -1.97 21.12 -9.10
C GLN A 166 -3.07 20.21 -9.68
N VAL A 167 -3.43 19.14 -8.99
CA VAL A 167 -4.44 18.17 -9.46
C VAL A 167 -5.83 18.59 -8.97
N ASN A 168 -6.83 18.51 -9.84
CA ASN A 168 -8.22 18.58 -9.39
C ASN A 168 -8.64 17.23 -8.78
N HIS A 169 -8.42 17.09 -7.48
CA HIS A 169 -8.66 15.84 -6.75
C HIS A 169 -10.13 15.42 -6.75
N GLN A 170 -11.06 16.37 -6.72
CA GLN A 170 -12.49 16.06 -6.81
C GLN A 170 -12.85 15.45 -8.18
N LEU A 171 -12.34 16.02 -9.26
CA LEU A 171 -12.51 15.46 -10.59
C LEU A 171 -11.84 14.10 -10.73
N ASN A 172 -10.63 13.95 -10.18
CA ASN A 172 -9.92 12.66 -10.18
C ASN A 172 -10.72 11.59 -9.43
N TRP A 173 -11.26 11.89 -8.26
CA TRP A 173 -12.14 11.01 -7.52
C TRP A 173 -13.38 10.60 -8.31
N MET A 174 -14.05 11.57 -8.92
CA MET A 174 -15.23 11.31 -9.75
C MET A 174 -14.93 10.38 -10.92
N LYS A 175 -13.80 10.58 -11.59
CA LYS A 175 -13.38 9.74 -12.73
C LYS A 175 -12.99 8.33 -12.29
N THR A 176 -12.27 8.21 -11.18
CA THR A 176 -11.71 6.94 -10.73
C THR A 176 -12.77 6.04 -10.09
N TYR A 177 -13.63 6.60 -9.25
CA TYR A 177 -14.56 5.82 -8.43
C TYR A 177 -16.03 6.06 -8.79
N THR A 178 -16.48 7.31 -8.81
CA THR A 178 -17.91 7.61 -8.88
C THR A 178 -18.56 7.12 -10.17
N ALA A 179 -17.90 7.35 -11.32
CA ALA A 179 -18.45 6.96 -12.60
C ALA A 179 -18.58 5.44 -12.74
N ALA A 180 -17.57 4.68 -12.31
CA ALA A 180 -17.57 3.23 -12.33
C ALA A 180 -18.64 2.65 -11.38
N SER A 181 -18.67 3.12 -10.13
CA SER A 181 -19.66 2.67 -9.14
C SER A 181 -21.09 2.93 -9.57
N LEU A 182 -21.38 4.14 -10.08
CA LEU A 182 -22.72 4.44 -10.60
C LEU A 182 -23.10 3.62 -11.84
N SER A 183 -22.13 3.20 -12.64
CA SER A 183 -22.39 2.31 -13.78
C SER A 183 -22.87 0.95 -13.30
N GLU A 184 -22.24 0.38 -12.29
CA GLU A 184 -22.64 -0.90 -11.69
C GLU A 184 -23.99 -0.77 -10.98
N ASP A 185 -24.17 0.24 -10.14
CA ASP A 185 -25.39 0.44 -9.32
C ASP A 185 -26.66 0.61 -10.15
N ARG A 186 -26.55 1.04 -11.41
CA ARG A 186 -27.70 1.22 -12.33
C ARG A 186 -28.14 -0.06 -13.02
N THR A 187 -27.41 -1.14 -12.87
CA THR A 187 -27.70 -2.40 -13.58
C THR A 187 -28.55 -3.33 -12.73
N PRO A 188 -29.40 -4.20 -13.33
CA PRO A 188 -30.10 -5.24 -12.61
C PRO A 188 -29.17 -6.29 -11.96
N GLY A 189 -27.88 -6.31 -12.36
CA GLY A 189 -26.85 -7.17 -11.83
C GLY A 189 -26.08 -6.58 -10.66
N THR A 190 -26.50 -5.41 -10.14
CA THR A 190 -25.85 -4.82 -8.96
C THR A 190 -25.92 -5.78 -7.78
N THR A 191 -24.84 -5.81 -7.01
CA THR A 191 -24.71 -6.66 -5.84
C THR A 191 -24.69 -5.81 -4.56
N ALA A 192 -25.13 -6.39 -3.45
CA ALA A 192 -25.03 -5.71 -2.16
C ALA A 192 -23.56 -5.49 -1.80
N ILE A 193 -23.27 -4.35 -1.17
CA ILE A 193 -21.91 -4.03 -0.68
C ILE A 193 -21.43 -5.12 0.28
N ARG A 194 -22.27 -5.53 1.21
CA ARG A 194 -22.01 -6.64 2.11
C ARG A 194 -22.55 -7.94 1.52
N GLN A 195 -21.66 -8.86 1.27
CA GLN A 195 -22.02 -10.18 0.73
C GLN A 195 -21.58 -11.26 1.71
N PRO A 196 -22.45 -12.24 2.04
CA PRO A 196 -22.02 -13.36 2.85
C PRO A 196 -20.96 -14.18 2.10
N LEU A 197 -19.84 -14.39 2.75
CA LEU A 197 -18.74 -15.22 2.25
C LEU A 197 -18.55 -16.40 3.20
N ASP A 198 -19.05 -17.55 2.79
CA ASP A 198 -18.94 -18.80 3.57
C ASP A 198 -17.57 -19.46 3.39
N ASN A 199 -16.92 -19.22 2.23
CA ASN A 199 -15.59 -19.71 1.90
C ASN A 199 -14.82 -18.64 1.09
N LEU A 200 -13.52 -18.59 1.28
CA LEU A 200 -12.58 -17.79 0.50
C LEU A 200 -12.03 -18.58 -0.68
#